data_9dbd57bec9a96f4b3364304b103a3449
#
_entry.id   9dbd57bec9a96f4b3364304b103a3449
#
_cell.length_a   1.000
_cell.length_b   1.000
_cell.length_c   1.000
_cell.angle_alpha   90.00
_cell.angle_beta   90.00
_cell.angle_gamma   90.00
#
_symmetry.space_group_name_H-M   'P 1'
#
loop_
_entity.id
_entity.type
_entity.pdbx_description
1 polymer ?
#
loop_
_entity_poly.entity_id
_entity_poly.type
_entity_poly.pdbx_seq_one_letter_code
_entity_poly.pdbx_strand_id
1 'polypeptide(L)'
;LRTILQEISRVDIYAVFKMILPKFVKNLVVAFILVTPTTYPMRLGLGTPMTGGQTRGTLITQLTEMLFTMFYRLGLLFFNDNSFSNVTPGKLADIFFTRPLKLLQEVFGFMSFFFFFTNIVKILLLLVCLWICGKIIAIYVANIFMALILTTFSVFYLIFLTMESTQQIGQKGVNIIIVQSVTLFMTVAMMGISYQVMNLLASGSSVQGIASMAVVLLMLQQTMENVGVMAISVTSGGGLGTSNGAA
;
A
#
# COMPACT_ATOMS: atom_id res chain seq x y z
N LEU A 1 6.46 62.73 12.33
CA LEU A 1 5.84 62.35 11.03
C LEU A 1 6.85 62.32 9.90
N ARG A 2 7.76 63.29 9.76
CA ARG A 2 8.83 63.30 8.73
C ARG A 2 9.78 62.11 8.82
N THR A 3 10.17 61.69 10.03
CA THR A 3 11.07 60.54 10.26
C THR A 3 10.41 59.22 9.86
N ILE A 4 9.14 59.05 10.17
CA ILE A 4 8.38 57.86 9.80
C ILE A 4 8.19 57.78 8.26
N LEU A 5 7.90 58.91 7.61
CA LEU A 5 7.84 58.99 6.14
C LEU A 5 9.17 58.71 5.44
N GLN A 6 10.29 59.13 6.04
CA GLN A 6 11.63 58.83 5.54
C GLN A 6 12.04 57.35 5.72
N GLU A 7 11.57 56.70 6.81
CA GLU A 7 11.81 55.27 6.97
C GLU A 7 10.92 54.43 6.02
N ILE A 8 9.67 54.85 5.80
CA ILE A 8 8.78 54.17 4.82
C ILE A 8 9.34 54.31 3.38
N SER A 9 9.95 55.46 3.02
CA SER A 9 10.54 55.67 1.70
C SER A 9 11.85 54.87 1.49
N ARG A 10 12.48 54.38 2.54
CA ARG A 10 13.66 53.50 2.48
C ARG A 10 13.33 52.03 2.39
N VAL A 11 12.10 51.64 2.64
CA VAL A 11 11.65 50.25 2.44
C VAL A 11 11.57 49.99 0.95
N ASP A 12 12.49 49.20 0.43
CA ASP A 12 12.44 48.77 -0.94
C ASP A 12 11.19 47.87 -1.13
N ILE A 13 10.08 48.51 -1.52
CA ILE A 13 8.78 47.85 -1.73
C ILE A 13 8.94 46.67 -2.68
N TYR A 14 9.84 46.76 -3.66
CA TYR A 14 10.12 45.68 -4.59
C TYR A 14 10.80 44.48 -3.90
N ALA A 15 11.74 44.72 -3.01
CA ALA A 15 12.39 43.65 -2.24
C ALA A 15 11.40 42.95 -1.30
N VAL A 16 10.53 43.72 -0.63
CA VAL A 16 9.46 43.20 0.23
C VAL A 16 8.48 42.37 -0.60
N PHE A 17 8.07 42.86 -1.77
CA PHE A 17 7.14 42.14 -2.65
C PHE A 17 7.73 40.85 -3.19
N LYS A 18 9.00 40.87 -3.60
CA LYS A 18 9.77 39.71 -4.07
C LYS A 18 9.91 38.62 -2.99
N MET A 19 9.94 39.00 -1.72
CA MET A 19 10.08 38.08 -0.58
C MET A 19 8.72 37.52 -0.12
N ILE A 20 7.67 38.34 -0.16
CA ILE A 20 6.33 37.97 0.34
C ILE A 20 5.51 37.24 -0.72
N LEU A 21 5.60 37.64 -2.00
CA LEU A 21 4.78 37.11 -3.08
C LEU A 21 4.88 35.58 -3.23
N PRO A 22 6.09 34.96 -3.25
CA PRO A 22 6.20 33.50 -3.37
C PRO A 22 5.59 32.78 -2.16
N LYS A 23 5.73 33.34 -0.94
CA LYS A 23 5.14 32.76 0.27
C LYS A 23 3.62 32.87 0.24
N PHE A 24 3.09 34.02 -0.22
CA PHE A 24 1.66 34.23 -0.36
C PHE A 24 1.05 33.29 -1.41
N VAL A 25 1.65 33.19 -2.60
CA VAL A 25 1.21 32.27 -3.65
C VAL A 25 1.24 30.82 -3.18
N LYS A 26 2.31 30.40 -2.52
CA LYS A 26 2.41 29.05 -1.92
C LYS A 26 1.25 28.79 -0.96
N ASN A 27 0.98 29.71 -0.04
CA ASN A 27 -0.08 29.56 0.96
C ASN A 27 -1.47 29.58 0.30
N LEU A 28 -1.67 30.39 -0.72
CA LEU A 28 -2.92 30.46 -1.49
C LEU A 28 -3.20 29.15 -2.24
N VAL A 29 -2.19 28.59 -2.89
CA VAL A 29 -2.29 27.29 -3.57
C VAL A 29 -2.64 26.20 -2.58
N VAL A 30 -1.98 26.16 -1.42
CA VAL A 30 -2.27 25.18 -0.37
C VAL A 30 -3.66 25.37 0.20
N ALA A 31 -4.08 26.61 0.48
CA ALA A 31 -5.44 26.90 0.93
C ALA A 31 -6.48 26.44 -0.10
N PHE A 32 -6.22 26.67 -1.38
CA PHE A 32 -7.08 26.19 -2.46
C PHE A 32 -7.20 24.66 -2.46
N ILE A 33 -6.07 23.94 -2.35
CA ILE A 33 -6.05 22.47 -2.30
C ILE A 33 -6.78 21.93 -1.07
N LEU A 34 -6.69 22.63 0.07
CA LEU A 34 -7.34 22.21 1.32
C LEU A 34 -8.85 22.52 1.35
N VAL A 35 -9.26 23.68 0.81
CA VAL A 35 -10.64 24.17 0.91
C VAL A 35 -11.52 23.65 -0.22
N THR A 36 -10.94 23.29 -1.39
CA THR A 36 -11.75 22.83 -2.51
C THR A 36 -12.39 21.48 -2.19
N PRO A 37 -13.71 21.42 -1.93
CA PRO A 37 -14.39 20.16 -1.71
C PRO A 37 -14.46 19.39 -3.03
N THR A 38 -14.00 18.17 -3.01
CA THR A 38 -14.13 17.27 -4.17
C THR A 38 -15.04 16.11 -3.81
N THR A 39 -15.94 15.79 -4.72
CA THR A 39 -16.75 14.58 -4.65
C THR A 39 -16.13 13.56 -5.62
N TYR A 40 -15.65 12.44 -5.09
CA TYR A 40 -15.06 11.39 -5.90
C TYR A 40 -15.53 10.01 -5.44
N PRO A 41 -15.66 9.03 -6.35
CA PRO A 41 -15.98 7.68 -5.97
C PRO A 41 -14.77 7.05 -5.25
N MET A 42 -14.99 6.48 -4.07
CA MET A 42 -13.97 5.76 -3.31
C MET A 42 -13.46 4.55 -4.12
N ARG A 43 -12.21 4.57 -4.57
CA ARG A 43 -11.68 3.59 -5.53
C ARG A 43 -10.94 2.43 -4.88
N LEU A 44 -10.43 2.59 -3.66
CA LEU A 44 -9.81 1.49 -2.92
C LEU A 44 -10.80 0.42 -2.42
N GLY A 45 -12.12 0.66 -2.58
CA GLY A 45 -13.14 -0.37 -2.33
C GLY A 45 -13.28 -0.82 -0.88
N LEU A 46 -12.68 -0.11 0.06
CA LEU A 46 -12.73 -0.44 1.50
C LEU A 46 -13.94 0.19 2.19
N GLY A 47 -14.60 1.13 1.53
CA GLY A 47 -15.92 1.60 1.95
C GLY A 47 -16.97 0.88 1.13
N THR A 48 -17.95 0.24 1.77
CA THR A 48 -19.23 -0.03 1.12
C THR A 48 -19.65 1.25 0.43
N PRO A 49 -20.05 1.23 -0.87
CA PRO A 49 -20.68 2.39 -1.45
C PRO A 49 -21.89 2.71 -0.56
N MET A 50 -21.73 3.66 0.33
CA MET A 50 -22.91 4.26 0.95
C MET A 50 -23.79 4.68 -0.23
N THR A 51 -25.01 4.26 -0.22
CA THR A 51 -26.03 4.51 -1.22
C THR A 51 -25.89 5.94 -1.75
N GLY A 52 -25.21 6.08 -2.92
CA GLY A 52 -24.89 7.37 -3.51
C GLY A 52 -23.43 7.60 -3.88
N GLY A 53 -22.49 6.74 -3.48
CA GLY A 53 -21.16 6.59 -4.10
C GLY A 53 -20.20 7.76 -4.08
N GLN A 54 -20.47 8.84 -3.37
CA GLN A 54 -19.61 10.02 -3.35
C GLN A 54 -19.10 10.30 -1.94
N THR A 55 -17.81 10.10 -1.73
CA THR A 55 -17.11 10.59 -0.53
C THR A 55 -16.74 12.05 -0.74
N ARG A 56 -17.14 12.90 0.21
CA ARG A 56 -16.65 14.28 0.26
C ARG A 56 -15.26 14.26 0.89
N GLY A 57 -14.28 14.74 0.15
CA GLY A 57 -12.92 14.89 0.63
C GLY A 57 -12.28 16.16 0.10
N THR A 58 -11.08 16.43 0.53
CA THR A 58 -10.26 17.52 -0.01
C THR A 58 -9.52 17.03 -1.24
N LEU A 59 -9.07 17.94 -2.10
CA LEU A 59 -8.30 17.61 -3.30
C LEU A 59 -7.04 16.80 -2.95
N ILE A 60 -6.41 17.07 -1.79
CA ILE A 60 -5.22 16.33 -1.34
C ILE A 60 -5.54 14.88 -0.97
N THR A 61 -6.66 14.61 -0.32
CA THR A 61 -7.07 13.24 -0.01
C THR A 61 -7.35 12.48 -1.29
N GLN A 62 -7.98 13.11 -2.27
CA GLN A 62 -8.21 12.53 -3.59
C GLN A 62 -6.90 12.20 -4.33
N LEU A 63 -5.93 13.13 -4.36
CA LEU A 63 -4.63 12.90 -4.98
C LEU A 63 -3.87 11.75 -4.30
N THR A 64 -3.90 11.70 -2.97
CA THR A 64 -3.25 10.63 -2.21
C THR A 64 -3.91 9.29 -2.48
N GLU A 65 -5.23 9.23 -2.54
CA GLU A 65 -5.97 8.01 -2.87
C GLU A 65 -5.72 7.56 -4.32
N MET A 66 -5.65 8.51 -5.26
CA MET A 66 -5.28 8.21 -6.65
C MET A 66 -3.88 7.61 -6.74
N LEU A 67 -2.91 8.14 -5.97
CA LEU A 67 -1.55 7.62 -5.91
C LEU A 67 -1.57 6.16 -5.42
N PHE A 68 -2.19 5.86 -4.28
CA PHE A 68 -2.30 4.51 -3.76
C PHE A 68 -3.03 3.56 -4.73
N THR A 69 -4.11 4.04 -5.37
CA THR A 69 -4.85 3.26 -6.36
C THR A 69 -4.00 2.95 -7.60
N MET A 70 -3.19 3.90 -8.06
CA MET A 70 -2.27 3.70 -9.19
C MET A 70 -1.24 2.62 -8.85
N PHE A 71 -0.57 2.72 -7.71
CA PHE A 71 0.42 1.74 -7.28
C PHE A 71 -0.20 0.36 -7.02
N TYR A 72 -1.39 0.29 -6.45
CA TYR A 72 -2.15 -0.94 -6.29
C TYR A 72 -2.42 -1.61 -7.65
N ARG A 73 -2.91 -0.85 -8.65
CA ARG A 73 -3.19 -1.36 -10.00
C ARG A 73 -1.94 -1.80 -10.72
N LEU A 74 -0.82 -1.09 -10.58
CA LEU A 74 0.46 -1.52 -11.11
C LEU A 74 0.88 -2.87 -10.53
N GLY A 75 0.65 -3.09 -9.23
CA GLY A 75 0.89 -4.38 -8.59
C GLY A 75 0.01 -5.50 -9.16
N LEU A 76 -1.25 -5.21 -9.50
CA LEU A 76 -2.15 -6.20 -10.10
C LEU A 76 -1.71 -6.69 -11.47
N LEU A 77 -0.90 -5.93 -12.23
CA LEU A 77 -0.37 -6.38 -13.52
C LEU A 77 0.47 -7.67 -13.41
N PHE A 78 1.04 -7.94 -12.23
CA PHE A 78 1.83 -9.15 -11.98
C PHE A 78 0.98 -10.41 -11.82
N PHE A 79 -0.35 -10.31 -11.81
CA PHE A 79 -1.23 -11.51 -11.83
C PHE A 79 -1.38 -12.13 -13.22
N ASN A 80 -0.91 -11.45 -14.28
CA ASN A 80 -0.90 -11.94 -15.67
C ASN A 80 -2.26 -12.47 -16.18
N ASP A 81 -3.36 -11.97 -15.62
CA ASP A 81 -4.71 -12.31 -16.03
C ASP A 81 -5.56 -11.04 -16.07
N ASN A 82 -6.19 -10.77 -17.21
CA ASN A 82 -7.03 -9.59 -17.42
C ASN A 82 -8.23 -9.51 -16.46
N SER A 83 -8.63 -10.64 -15.88
CA SER A 83 -9.70 -10.69 -14.86
C SER A 83 -9.32 -9.94 -13.57
N PHE A 84 -8.02 -9.73 -13.32
CA PHE A 84 -7.53 -9.04 -12.13
C PHE A 84 -7.43 -7.52 -12.26
N SER A 85 -7.59 -6.95 -13.45
CA SER A 85 -7.41 -5.50 -13.69
C SER A 85 -8.26 -4.58 -12.80
N ASN A 86 -9.42 -5.07 -12.33
CA ASN A 86 -10.37 -4.32 -11.50
C ASN A 86 -10.72 -5.03 -10.18
N VAL A 87 -9.85 -5.90 -9.69
CA VAL A 87 -10.07 -6.64 -8.45
C VAL A 87 -9.92 -5.69 -7.25
N THR A 88 -10.94 -5.71 -6.37
CA THR A 88 -10.87 -4.97 -5.10
C THR A 88 -9.94 -5.67 -4.11
N PRO A 89 -9.38 -4.95 -3.12
CA PRO A 89 -8.52 -5.55 -2.12
C PRO A 89 -9.10 -6.76 -1.39
N GLY A 90 -10.39 -6.73 -1.06
CA GLY A 90 -11.09 -7.86 -0.43
C GLY A 90 -11.15 -9.09 -1.34
N LYS A 91 -11.52 -8.90 -2.60
CA LYS A 91 -11.54 -9.99 -3.59
C LYS A 91 -10.15 -10.58 -3.83
N LEU A 92 -9.08 -9.76 -3.79
CA LEU A 92 -7.72 -10.25 -3.94
C LEU A 92 -7.35 -11.21 -2.80
N ALA A 93 -7.70 -10.86 -1.56
CA ALA A 93 -7.50 -11.73 -0.41
C ALA A 93 -8.28 -13.05 -0.56
N ASP A 94 -9.54 -12.99 -0.99
CA ASP A 94 -10.37 -14.18 -1.23
C ASP A 94 -9.75 -15.11 -2.29
N ILE A 95 -9.31 -14.55 -3.42
CA ILE A 95 -8.69 -15.32 -4.51
C ILE A 95 -7.43 -16.03 -4.01
N PHE A 96 -6.59 -15.31 -3.27
CA PHE A 96 -5.35 -15.86 -2.74
C PHE A 96 -5.60 -17.01 -1.75
N PHE A 97 -6.67 -16.93 -0.95
CA PHE A 97 -7.05 -17.95 0.04
C PHE A 97 -7.79 -19.15 -0.58
N THR A 98 -8.48 -18.93 -1.70
CA THR A 98 -9.37 -19.94 -2.32
C THR A 98 -8.58 -21.18 -2.77
N ARG A 99 -7.34 -21.05 -3.27
CA ARG A 99 -6.58 -22.18 -3.80
C ARG A 99 -6.21 -23.21 -2.73
N PRO A 100 -5.56 -22.84 -1.60
CA PRO A 100 -5.28 -23.79 -0.51
C PRO A 100 -6.55 -24.40 0.08
N LEU A 101 -7.65 -23.64 0.16
CA LEU A 101 -8.95 -24.13 0.64
C LEU A 101 -9.54 -25.20 -0.27
N LYS A 102 -9.51 -25.00 -1.60
CA LYS A 102 -9.99 -25.99 -2.56
C LYS A 102 -9.20 -27.29 -2.46
N LEU A 103 -7.87 -27.22 -2.40
CA LEU A 103 -7.04 -28.40 -2.21
C LEU A 103 -7.36 -29.13 -0.90
N LEU A 104 -7.62 -28.38 0.18
CA LEU A 104 -8.04 -28.98 1.45
C LEU A 104 -9.40 -29.68 1.30
N GLN A 105 -10.37 -29.05 0.65
CA GLN A 105 -11.70 -29.67 0.38
C GLN A 105 -11.58 -30.93 -0.49
N GLU A 106 -10.73 -30.92 -1.51
CA GLU A 106 -10.47 -32.09 -2.34
C GLU A 106 -9.91 -33.25 -1.52
N VAL A 107 -8.94 -32.99 -0.64
CA VAL A 107 -8.35 -34.01 0.24
C VAL A 107 -9.35 -34.54 1.25
N PHE A 108 -10.21 -33.66 1.82
CA PHE A 108 -11.27 -34.08 2.74
C PHE A 108 -12.47 -34.76 2.06
N GLY A 109 -12.78 -34.41 0.81
CA GLY A 109 -13.93 -34.97 0.07
C GLY A 109 -13.79 -36.48 -0.22
N PHE A 110 -12.57 -37.02 -0.21
CA PHE A 110 -12.28 -38.45 -0.40
C PHE A 110 -12.15 -39.23 0.94
N MET A 111 -12.68 -38.72 2.05
CA MET A 111 -12.48 -39.34 3.35
C MET A 111 -13.36 -40.58 3.58
N SER A 112 -12.77 -41.79 3.35
CA SER A 112 -13.04 -42.96 4.18
C SER A 112 -11.98 -43.04 5.30
N PHE A 113 -12.34 -43.66 6.44
CA PHE A 113 -11.49 -43.75 7.65
C PHE A 113 -10.05 -44.26 7.35
N PHE A 114 -9.88 -45.15 6.38
CA PHE A 114 -8.59 -45.67 5.93
C PHE A 114 -7.75 -44.63 5.17
N PHE A 115 -8.37 -43.70 4.41
CA PHE A 115 -7.67 -42.65 3.66
C PHE A 115 -7.14 -41.52 4.56
N PHE A 116 -7.68 -41.39 5.79
CA PHE A 116 -7.19 -40.38 6.72
C PHE A 116 -5.72 -40.57 7.07
N PHE A 117 -5.31 -41.80 7.42
CA PHE A 117 -3.93 -42.09 7.79
C PHE A 117 -2.95 -41.89 6.65
N THR A 118 -3.31 -42.24 5.42
CA THR A 118 -2.45 -42.08 4.25
C THR A 118 -2.34 -40.61 3.79
N ASN A 119 -3.33 -39.76 4.11
CA ASN A 119 -3.33 -38.36 3.73
C ASN A 119 -3.00 -37.39 4.87
N ILE A 120 -2.71 -37.87 6.07
CA ILE A 120 -2.42 -37.03 7.24
C ILE A 120 -1.30 -36.01 6.99
N VAL A 121 -0.27 -36.41 6.27
CA VAL A 121 0.86 -35.53 5.91
C VAL A 121 0.39 -34.42 4.98
N LYS A 122 -0.48 -34.74 3.99
CA LYS A 122 -1.06 -33.74 3.10
C LYS A 122 -1.92 -32.72 3.84
N ILE A 123 -2.75 -33.20 4.77
CA ILE A 123 -3.62 -32.38 5.60
C ILE A 123 -2.77 -31.42 6.46
N LEU A 124 -1.75 -31.93 7.14
CA LEU A 124 -0.83 -31.11 7.94
C LEU A 124 -0.12 -30.05 7.09
N LEU A 125 0.40 -30.41 5.92
CA LEU A 125 1.03 -29.46 5.02
C LEU A 125 0.04 -28.39 4.52
N LEU A 126 -1.18 -28.76 4.20
CA LEU A 126 -2.23 -27.79 3.77
C LEU A 126 -2.63 -26.86 4.91
N LEU A 127 -2.71 -27.34 6.16
CA LEU A 127 -2.94 -26.48 7.32
C LEU A 127 -1.81 -25.48 7.52
N VAL A 128 -0.56 -25.90 7.33
CA VAL A 128 0.60 -24.99 7.35
C VAL A 128 0.49 -23.96 6.22
N CYS A 129 0.14 -24.37 5.00
CA CYS A 129 -0.09 -23.44 3.89
C CYS A 129 -1.18 -22.41 4.22
N LEU A 130 -2.31 -22.83 4.78
CA LEU A 130 -3.40 -21.94 5.20
C LEU A 130 -2.94 -20.97 6.29
N TRP A 131 -2.17 -21.43 7.26
CA TRP A 131 -1.59 -20.56 8.29
C TRP A 131 -0.69 -19.48 7.69
N ILE A 132 0.19 -19.85 6.76
CA ILE A 132 1.10 -18.90 6.09
C ILE A 132 0.30 -17.93 5.22
N CYS A 133 -0.70 -18.41 4.46
CA CYS A 133 -1.60 -17.54 3.70
C CYS A 133 -2.31 -16.52 4.60
N GLY A 134 -2.78 -16.94 5.78
CA GLY A 134 -3.38 -16.04 6.76
C GLY A 134 -2.43 -14.93 7.19
N LYS A 135 -1.16 -15.25 7.46
CA LYS A 135 -0.14 -14.22 7.77
C LYS A 135 0.14 -13.26 6.61
N ILE A 136 0.26 -13.78 5.39
CA ILE A 136 0.46 -12.97 4.19
C ILE A 136 -0.70 -11.99 4.01
N ILE A 137 -1.93 -12.47 4.14
CA ILE A 137 -3.13 -11.63 4.03
C ILE A 137 -3.17 -10.60 5.16
N ALA A 138 -2.76 -10.95 6.39
CA ALA A 138 -2.70 -10.00 7.49
C ALA A 138 -1.71 -8.86 7.21
N ILE A 139 -0.52 -9.15 6.66
CA ILE A 139 0.46 -8.13 6.25
C ILE A 139 -0.12 -7.23 5.13
N TYR A 140 -0.78 -7.85 4.15
CA TYR A 140 -1.42 -7.13 3.06
C TYR A 140 -2.52 -6.18 3.56
N VAL A 141 -3.42 -6.66 4.42
CA VAL A 141 -4.50 -5.86 5.01
C VAL A 141 -3.93 -4.73 5.86
N ALA A 142 -2.88 -4.99 6.64
CA ALA A 142 -2.18 -3.96 7.42
C ALA A 142 -1.62 -2.85 6.52
N ASN A 143 -1.03 -3.19 5.37
CA ASN A 143 -0.51 -2.21 4.41
C ASN A 143 -1.64 -1.36 3.79
N ILE A 144 -2.80 -1.94 3.49
CA ILE A 144 -3.97 -1.20 3.01
C ILE A 144 -4.50 -0.27 4.10
N PHE A 145 -4.61 -0.77 5.33
CA PHE A 145 -5.08 0.03 6.46
C PHE A 145 -4.15 1.22 6.71
N MET A 146 -2.83 1.02 6.62
CA MET A 146 -1.85 2.10 6.72
C MET A 146 -2.02 3.12 5.59
N ALA A 147 -2.27 2.68 4.35
CA ALA A 147 -2.55 3.58 3.23
C ALA A 147 -3.79 4.45 3.48
N LEU A 148 -4.86 3.89 4.08
CA LEU A 148 -6.05 4.65 4.44
C LEU A 148 -5.78 5.69 5.53
N ILE A 149 -5.04 5.31 6.57
CA ILE A 149 -4.63 6.22 7.63
C ILE A 149 -3.85 7.39 7.02
N LEU A 150 -2.87 7.11 6.17
CA LEU A 150 -2.04 8.15 5.54
C LEU A 150 -2.86 9.04 4.61
N THR A 151 -3.84 8.50 3.90
CA THR A 151 -4.78 9.31 3.10
C THR A 151 -5.54 10.29 3.98
N THR A 152 -6.02 9.85 5.13
CA THR A 152 -6.74 10.71 6.09
C THR A 152 -5.82 11.79 6.66
N PHE A 153 -4.58 11.44 7.02
CA PHE A 153 -3.60 12.38 7.58
C PHE A 153 -2.90 13.26 6.53
N SER A 154 -3.09 13.02 5.24
CA SER A 154 -2.44 13.78 4.16
C SER A 154 -2.70 15.28 4.23
N VAL A 155 -3.89 15.68 4.70
CA VAL A 155 -4.27 17.08 4.93
C VAL A 155 -3.34 17.75 5.94
N PHE A 156 -3.05 17.09 7.06
CA PHE A 156 -2.16 17.62 8.10
C PHE A 156 -0.73 17.79 7.60
N TYR A 157 -0.23 16.83 6.82
CA TYR A 157 1.13 16.93 6.25
C TYR A 157 1.26 18.11 5.31
N LEU A 158 0.19 18.43 4.53
CA LEU A 158 0.19 19.60 3.67
C LEU A 158 0.21 20.90 4.48
N ILE A 159 -0.58 20.99 5.57
CA ILE A 159 -0.58 22.13 6.46
C ILE A 159 0.83 22.35 7.04
N PHE A 160 1.47 21.30 7.52
CA PHE A 160 2.85 21.38 8.05
C PHE A 160 3.88 21.82 7.02
N LEU A 161 3.69 21.51 5.73
CA LEU A 161 4.57 22.00 4.66
C LEU A 161 4.51 23.52 4.47
N THR A 162 3.43 24.19 4.87
CA THR A 162 3.29 25.64 4.70
C THR A 162 3.96 26.44 5.79
N MET A 163 4.07 25.87 6.99
CA MET A 163 4.65 26.54 8.16
C MET A 163 6.16 26.29 8.21
N GLU A 164 6.98 27.36 8.25
CA GLU A 164 8.46 27.24 8.24
C GLU A 164 8.98 26.40 9.42
N SER A 165 8.36 26.53 10.60
CA SER A 165 8.75 25.77 11.80
C SER A 165 8.46 24.26 11.72
N THR A 166 7.48 23.84 10.92
CA THR A 166 7.05 22.43 10.82
C THR A 166 7.25 21.83 9.45
N GLN A 167 7.89 22.55 8.52
CA GLN A 167 8.12 22.12 7.15
C GLN A 167 8.80 20.74 7.05
N GLN A 168 9.74 20.46 7.96
CA GLN A 168 10.42 19.16 8.01
C GLN A 168 9.47 18.01 8.34
N ILE A 169 8.46 18.26 9.19
CA ILE A 169 7.43 17.26 9.53
C ILE A 169 6.57 16.98 8.30
N GLY A 170 6.16 18.03 7.59
CA GLY A 170 5.41 17.90 6.35
C GLY A 170 6.16 17.11 5.28
N GLN A 171 7.45 17.39 5.07
CA GLN A 171 8.30 16.65 4.13
C GLN A 171 8.42 15.17 4.49
N LYS A 172 8.64 14.86 5.77
CA LYS A 172 8.66 13.47 6.26
C LYS A 172 7.32 12.78 6.00
N GLY A 173 6.19 13.48 6.25
CA GLY A 173 4.86 12.94 5.97
C GLY A 173 4.65 12.58 4.50
N VAL A 174 5.06 13.44 3.57
CA VAL A 174 4.98 13.15 2.13
C VAL A 174 5.87 11.96 1.76
N ASN A 175 7.09 11.89 2.30
CA ASN A 175 7.97 10.75 2.08
C ASN A 175 7.36 9.44 2.57
N ILE A 176 6.68 9.44 3.72
CA ILE A 176 5.97 8.26 4.24
C ILE A 176 4.87 7.81 3.28
N ILE A 177 4.11 8.75 2.69
CA ILE A 177 3.07 8.43 1.70
C ILE A 177 3.69 7.75 0.47
N ILE A 178 4.81 8.25 -0.04
CA ILE A 178 5.51 7.68 -1.18
C ILE A 178 6.03 6.28 -0.85
N VAL A 179 6.72 6.12 0.27
CA VAL A 179 7.23 4.82 0.74
C VAL A 179 6.09 3.80 0.87
N GLN A 180 4.98 4.21 1.48
CA GLN A 180 3.83 3.32 1.65
C GLN A 180 3.16 2.94 0.33
N SER A 181 3.15 3.85 -0.66
CA SER A 181 2.66 3.56 -2.01
C SER A 181 3.50 2.48 -2.70
N VAL A 182 4.83 2.60 -2.60
CA VAL A 182 5.77 1.60 -3.12
C VAL A 182 5.66 0.28 -2.36
N THR A 183 5.49 0.33 -1.03
CA THR A 183 5.25 -0.86 -0.19
C THR A 183 4.00 -1.61 -0.64
N LEU A 184 2.90 -0.89 -0.88
CA LEU A 184 1.65 -1.47 -1.35
C LEU A 184 1.82 -2.11 -2.74
N PHE A 185 2.49 -1.43 -3.66
CA PHE A 185 2.84 -1.97 -4.98
C PHE A 185 3.61 -3.28 -4.87
N MET A 186 4.71 -3.28 -4.11
CA MET A 186 5.57 -4.46 -3.94
C MET A 186 4.79 -5.62 -3.31
N THR A 187 3.98 -5.33 -2.29
CA THR A 187 3.14 -6.34 -1.62
C THR A 187 2.18 -7.02 -2.61
N VAL A 188 1.47 -6.23 -3.41
CA VAL A 188 0.51 -6.75 -4.41
C VAL A 188 1.23 -7.49 -5.53
N ALA A 189 2.35 -6.97 -6.03
CA ALA A 189 3.15 -7.62 -7.06
C ALA A 189 3.68 -8.98 -6.61
N MET A 190 4.19 -9.07 -5.38
CA MET A 190 4.66 -10.34 -4.80
C MET A 190 3.52 -11.35 -4.64
N MET A 191 2.34 -10.91 -4.20
CA MET A 191 1.16 -11.78 -4.17
C MET A 191 0.82 -12.31 -5.57
N GLY A 192 0.89 -11.45 -6.61
CA GLY A 192 0.64 -11.83 -8.00
C GLY A 192 1.60 -12.90 -8.50
N ILE A 193 2.90 -12.69 -8.33
CA ILE A 193 3.94 -13.66 -8.71
C ILE A 193 3.73 -14.99 -7.98
N SER A 194 3.48 -14.94 -6.67
CA SER A 194 3.29 -16.15 -5.88
C SER A 194 2.02 -16.91 -6.23
N TYR A 195 0.96 -16.19 -6.58
CA TYR A 195 -0.27 -16.81 -7.09
C TYR A 195 -0.01 -17.61 -8.38
N GLN A 196 0.76 -17.06 -9.32
CA GLN A 196 1.16 -17.77 -10.54
C GLN A 196 1.98 -19.01 -10.22
N VAL A 197 3.01 -18.87 -9.36
CA VAL A 197 3.86 -19.99 -8.96
C VAL A 197 3.05 -21.07 -8.25
N MET A 198 2.13 -20.70 -7.35
CA MET A 198 1.24 -21.67 -6.70
C MET A 198 0.37 -22.43 -7.71
N ASN A 199 -0.17 -21.75 -8.73
CA ASN A 199 -0.97 -22.40 -9.75
C ASN A 199 -0.16 -23.38 -10.59
N LEU A 200 1.10 -23.07 -10.87
CA LEU A 200 2.01 -23.98 -11.59
C LEU A 200 2.38 -25.22 -10.76
N LEU A 201 2.66 -25.03 -9.47
CA LEU A 201 3.08 -26.12 -8.57
C LEU A 201 1.90 -26.97 -8.10
N ALA A 202 0.72 -26.40 -7.94
CA ALA A 202 -0.48 -27.08 -7.45
C ALA A 202 -1.29 -27.78 -8.56
N SER A 203 -0.67 -28.13 -9.69
CA SER A 203 -1.33 -28.86 -10.78
C SER A 203 -1.74 -30.29 -10.40
N GLY A 204 -1.42 -30.77 -9.18
CA GLY A 204 -1.83 -32.04 -8.65
C GLY A 204 -1.84 -32.06 -7.11
N SER A 205 -2.70 -32.88 -6.51
CA SER A 205 -2.78 -33.12 -5.06
C SER A 205 -1.64 -34.00 -4.51
N SER A 206 -0.46 -33.98 -5.16
CA SER A 206 0.71 -34.72 -4.72
C SER A 206 1.33 -34.09 -3.48
N VAL A 207 1.89 -34.92 -2.57
CA VAL A 207 2.62 -34.43 -1.38
C VAL A 207 3.73 -33.45 -1.78
N GLN A 208 4.45 -33.79 -2.86
CA GLN A 208 5.56 -32.96 -3.36
C GLN A 208 5.07 -31.58 -3.85
N GLY A 209 3.96 -31.52 -4.58
CA GLY A 209 3.37 -30.26 -5.03
C GLY A 209 2.91 -29.36 -3.86
N ILE A 210 2.28 -29.95 -2.86
CA ILE A 210 1.83 -29.23 -1.64
C ILE A 210 3.05 -28.74 -0.83
N ALA A 211 4.10 -29.56 -0.69
CA ALA A 211 5.33 -29.17 0.00
C ALA A 211 6.04 -28.02 -0.73
N SER A 212 6.14 -28.09 -2.05
CA SER A 212 6.71 -27.00 -2.87
C SER A 212 5.89 -25.70 -2.74
N MET A 213 4.57 -25.79 -2.69
CA MET A 213 3.70 -24.66 -2.45
C MET A 213 3.95 -24.04 -1.05
N ALA A 214 4.12 -24.87 -0.01
CA ALA A 214 4.44 -24.41 1.34
C ALA A 214 5.76 -23.64 1.38
N VAL A 215 6.79 -24.13 0.69
CA VAL A 215 8.10 -23.45 0.61
C VAL A 215 7.98 -22.09 -0.07
N VAL A 216 7.25 -22.00 -1.19
CA VAL A 216 7.03 -20.74 -1.90
C VAL A 216 6.28 -19.73 -1.02
N LEU A 217 5.25 -20.19 -0.31
CA LEU A 217 4.50 -19.34 0.62
C LEU A 217 5.37 -18.85 1.79
N LEU A 218 6.26 -19.68 2.33
CA LEU A 218 7.20 -19.28 3.36
C LEU A 218 8.18 -18.22 2.87
N MET A 219 8.75 -18.41 1.67
CA MET A 219 9.62 -17.42 1.05
C MET A 219 8.89 -16.10 0.82
N LEU A 220 7.66 -16.15 0.34
CA LEU A 220 6.82 -14.96 0.16
C LEU A 220 6.57 -14.24 1.48
N GLN A 221 6.15 -14.96 2.52
CA GLN A 221 5.93 -14.37 3.84
C GLN A 221 7.18 -13.62 4.33
N GLN A 222 8.34 -14.28 4.28
CA GLN A 222 9.60 -13.71 4.72
C GLN A 222 9.99 -12.47 3.92
N THR A 223 9.73 -12.48 2.60
CA THR A 223 9.99 -11.33 1.73
C THR A 223 9.01 -10.20 2.03
N MET A 224 7.73 -10.50 2.26
CA MET A 224 6.71 -9.50 2.57
C MET A 224 6.94 -8.82 3.92
N GLU A 225 7.49 -9.51 4.93
CA GLU A 225 7.88 -8.91 6.20
C GLU A 225 8.96 -7.83 6.01
N ASN A 226 9.80 -7.96 4.97
CA ASN A 226 10.88 -7.02 4.65
C ASN A 226 10.52 -5.98 3.58
N VAL A 227 9.32 -6.03 3.00
CA VAL A 227 8.92 -5.11 1.91
C VAL A 227 9.04 -3.64 2.31
N GLY A 228 8.70 -3.29 3.55
CA GLY A 228 8.83 -1.91 4.04
C GLY A 228 10.27 -1.41 4.00
N VAL A 229 11.24 -2.23 4.38
CA VAL A 229 12.67 -1.90 4.33
C VAL A 229 13.14 -1.77 2.88
N MET A 230 12.69 -2.68 2.00
CA MET A 230 12.99 -2.61 0.56
C MET A 230 12.41 -1.33 -0.06
N ALA A 231 11.18 -0.96 0.27
CA ALA A 231 10.55 0.25 -0.22
C ALA A 231 11.32 1.51 0.21
N ILE A 232 11.78 1.56 1.46
CA ILE A 232 12.62 2.66 1.96
C ILE A 232 13.93 2.72 1.17
N SER A 233 14.61 1.60 0.95
CA SER A 233 15.88 1.58 0.22
C SER A 233 15.73 2.06 -1.23
N VAL A 234 14.64 1.67 -1.89
CA VAL A 234 14.34 2.11 -3.27
C VAL A 234 14.02 3.61 -3.32
N THR A 235 13.23 4.11 -2.37
CA THR A 235 12.81 5.52 -2.37
C THR A 235 13.89 6.48 -1.89
N SER A 236 14.81 6.03 -1.01
CA SER A 236 15.93 6.83 -0.52
C SER A 236 17.16 6.85 -1.44
N GLY A 237 17.10 6.12 -2.58
CA GLY A 237 18.24 5.99 -3.49
C GLY A 237 19.42 5.19 -2.91
N GLY A 238 19.23 4.61 -1.72
CA GLY A 238 20.20 3.67 -1.13
C GLY A 238 20.11 2.34 -1.87
N GLY A 239 21.18 1.95 -2.56
CA GLY A 239 21.27 0.58 -3.10
C GLY A 239 20.97 -0.43 -2.00
N LEU A 240 20.55 -1.64 -2.38
CA LEU A 240 20.36 -2.80 -1.49
C LEU A 240 21.71 -3.19 -0.84
N GLY A 241 22.27 -2.26 -0.08
CA GLY A 241 23.43 -2.52 0.76
C GLY A 241 22.99 -3.50 1.84
N THR A 242 23.48 -4.72 1.75
CA THR A 242 23.44 -5.71 2.80
C THR A 242 23.83 -5.05 4.11
N SER A 243 22.84 -4.76 4.98
CA SER A 243 23.12 -4.43 6.37
C SER A 243 23.53 -5.70 7.12
N ASN A 244 24.64 -6.31 6.67
CA ASN A 244 25.36 -7.28 7.47
C ASN A 244 26.31 -6.51 8.37
N GLY A 245 26.00 -6.46 9.65
CA GLY A 245 26.98 -6.23 10.67
C GLY A 245 26.88 -4.91 11.40
N ALA A 246 26.17 -4.94 12.50
CA ALA A 246 26.69 -4.36 13.74
C ALA A 246 26.31 -5.31 14.86
N ALA A 247 27.31 -6.03 15.32
CA ALA A 247 27.34 -6.74 16.58
C ALA A 247 27.21 -5.76 17.75
#